data_739c039ebc684999e36d71aefca9aac2
#
_entry.id   739c039ebc684999e36d71aefca9aac2
#
_cell.length_a   1.000
_cell.length_b   1.000
_cell.length_c   1.000
_cell.angle_alpha   90.00
_cell.angle_beta   90.00
_cell.angle_gamma   90.00
#
_symmetry.space_group_name_H-M   'P 1'
#
loop_
_entity.id
_entity.type
_entity.pdbx_description
1 polymer ?
#
loop_
_entity_poly.entity_id
_entity_poly.type
_entity_poly.pdbx_seq_one_letter_code
_entity_poly.pdbx_strand_id
1 'polypeptide(L)'
;MIDSPCPKTVNMDMNNSQETRHSLLGRALNLDDHTAWQELHDHYAGFIHFTLQRLRVSPSDANDLVQEVMITLMKKLKNYDSNKGRFRSWLAMVTRSTLQMHYRKMQSIEKKHDRFKDHLVLFEEQDEVLDQIIEKQWEAYISDQALARVEKTIRGRAIEVFKLSLTGLKAKEIADQLGLQESSVYNFRKRVQRSLMLEIRSLVDELESY
;
A
#
# COMPACT_ATOMS: atom_id res chain seq x y z
N MET A 1 41.20 42.10 2.70
CA MET A 1 39.93 41.90 1.97
C MET A 1 40.00 40.55 1.31
N ILE A 2 39.39 39.60 1.92
CA ILE A 2 39.33 38.21 1.40
C ILE A 2 37.84 37.90 1.32
N ASP A 3 37.33 37.91 0.08
CA ASP A 3 35.98 37.50 -0.26
C ASP A 3 35.86 35.98 -0.15
N SER A 4 35.08 35.53 0.80
CA SER A 4 34.65 34.13 0.87
C SER A 4 33.39 33.96 0.02
N PRO A 5 33.33 33.01 -0.90
CA PRO A 5 32.09 32.72 -1.61
C PRO A 5 31.15 31.93 -0.72
N CYS A 6 29.93 32.45 -0.60
CA CYS A 6 28.76 31.83 -0.01
C CYS A 6 28.47 30.45 -0.67
N PRO A 7 28.21 29.38 0.09
CA PRO A 7 27.85 28.11 -0.51
C PRO A 7 26.44 28.23 -1.15
N LYS A 8 26.38 27.93 -2.43
CA LYS A 8 25.14 27.81 -3.20
C LYS A 8 24.26 26.75 -2.55
N THR A 9 23.09 27.16 -2.15
CA THR A 9 21.97 26.30 -1.75
C THR A 9 21.74 25.26 -2.84
N VAL A 10 21.97 24.00 -2.48
CA VAL A 10 21.58 22.84 -3.29
C VAL A 10 20.05 22.73 -3.14
N ASN A 11 19.34 23.38 -4.07
CA ASN A 11 17.96 23.02 -4.37
C ASN A 11 17.98 21.69 -5.13
N MET A 12 18.02 20.59 -4.41
CA MET A 12 18.04 19.26 -4.98
C MET A 12 16.62 18.71 -5.02
N ASP A 13 16.07 18.70 -6.22
CA ASP A 13 15.28 17.61 -6.82
C ASP A 13 13.98 17.12 -6.15
N MET A 14 13.20 17.98 -5.49
CA MET A 14 11.81 17.63 -5.17
C MET A 14 10.89 17.67 -6.41
N ASN A 15 11.23 18.46 -7.41
CA ASN A 15 10.40 18.64 -8.62
C ASN A 15 10.57 17.48 -9.64
N ASN A 16 11.75 16.84 -9.67
CA ASN A 16 12.05 15.79 -10.64
C ASN A 16 11.33 14.47 -10.34
N SER A 17 11.00 14.20 -9.07
CA SER A 17 10.27 13.00 -8.66
C SER A 17 8.79 13.06 -9.05
N GLN A 18 8.18 14.24 -9.05
CA GLN A 18 6.78 14.45 -9.44
C GLN A 18 6.58 14.36 -10.95
N GLU A 19 7.46 14.99 -11.75
CA GLU A 19 7.41 14.93 -13.22
C GLU A 19 7.63 13.51 -13.75
N THR A 20 8.53 12.73 -13.11
CA THR A 20 8.84 11.36 -13.55
C THR A 20 7.67 10.40 -13.32
N ARG A 21 6.83 10.66 -12.33
CA ARG A 21 5.74 9.75 -11.92
C ARG A 21 4.43 10.04 -12.63
N HIS A 22 4.07 11.28 -12.88
CA HIS A 22 3.02 11.63 -13.85
C HIS A 22 3.29 10.98 -15.21
N SER A 23 4.55 10.70 -15.51
CA SER A 23 4.93 9.97 -16.70
C SER A 23 4.65 8.47 -16.64
N LEU A 24 4.58 7.80 -15.47
CA LEU A 24 4.43 6.35 -15.39
C LEU A 24 3.08 5.87 -15.92
N LEU A 25 1.97 6.43 -15.42
CA LEU A 25 0.64 6.09 -15.96
C LEU A 25 0.52 6.52 -17.44
N GLY A 26 1.06 7.69 -17.80
CA GLY A 26 1.12 8.15 -19.19
C GLY A 26 1.94 7.22 -20.09
N ARG A 27 3.08 6.74 -19.62
CA ARG A 27 3.91 5.74 -20.33
C ARG A 27 3.20 4.39 -20.44
N ALA A 28 2.52 3.96 -19.37
CA ALA A 28 1.79 2.70 -19.34
C ALA A 28 0.55 2.69 -20.28
N LEU A 29 0.09 3.84 -20.76
CA LEU A 29 -0.91 3.88 -21.83
C LEU A 29 -0.37 3.32 -23.15
N ASN A 30 0.94 3.35 -23.36
CA ASN A 30 1.60 2.61 -24.42
C ASN A 30 1.82 1.16 -23.95
N LEU A 31 1.09 0.23 -24.55
CA LEU A 31 1.17 -1.19 -24.20
C LEU A 31 2.52 -1.83 -24.52
N ASP A 32 3.30 -1.21 -25.41
CA ASP A 32 4.64 -1.67 -25.80
C ASP A 32 5.73 -1.17 -24.85
N ASP A 33 5.43 -0.24 -23.92
CA ASP A 33 6.37 0.18 -22.87
C ASP A 33 6.37 -0.85 -21.72
N HIS A 34 7.07 -1.96 -21.97
CA HIS A 34 7.19 -3.04 -20.98
C HIS A 34 7.85 -2.57 -19.68
N THR A 35 8.72 -1.56 -19.74
CA THR A 35 9.37 -1.01 -18.54
C THR A 35 8.37 -0.30 -17.65
N ALA A 36 7.49 0.53 -18.24
CA ALA A 36 6.44 1.19 -17.48
C ALA A 36 5.47 0.19 -16.84
N TRP A 37 5.14 -0.90 -17.55
CA TRP A 37 4.28 -1.95 -16.99
C TRP A 37 4.97 -2.74 -15.87
N GLN A 38 6.27 -3.01 -15.97
CA GLN A 38 7.04 -3.63 -14.89
C GLN A 38 7.08 -2.73 -13.66
N GLU A 39 7.39 -1.44 -13.83
CA GLU A 39 7.36 -0.46 -12.75
C GLU A 39 5.98 -0.38 -12.08
N LEU A 40 4.89 -0.36 -12.87
CA LEU A 40 3.53 -0.33 -12.37
C LEU A 40 3.18 -1.60 -11.56
N HIS A 41 3.59 -2.75 -12.08
CA HIS A 41 3.45 -4.02 -11.36
C HIS A 41 4.18 -3.98 -10.02
N ASP A 42 5.46 -3.60 -10.02
CA ASP A 42 6.30 -3.60 -8.81
C ASP A 42 5.74 -2.65 -7.72
N HIS A 43 5.12 -1.54 -8.15
CA HIS A 43 4.50 -0.59 -7.23
C HIS A 43 3.16 -1.08 -6.66
N TYR A 44 2.33 -1.75 -7.47
CA TYR A 44 0.94 -2.00 -7.08
C TYR A 44 0.57 -3.46 -6.86
N ALA A 45 1.37 -4.44 -7.30
CA ALA A 45 1.08 -5.86 -7.10
C ALA A 45 0.90 -6.20 -5.60
N GLY A 46 1.73 -5.60 -4.74
CA GLY A 46 1.60 -5.76 -3.29
C GLY A 46 0.28 -5.25 -2.73
N PHE A 47 -0.19 -4.10 -3.20
CA PHE A 47 -1.49 -3.55 -2.78
C PHE A 47 -2.66 -4.39 -3.31
N ILE A 48 -2.59 -4.83 -4.57
CA ILE A 48 -3.59 -5.75 -5.13
C ILE A 48 -3.66 -7.03 -4.30
N HIS A 49 -2.51 -7.64 -4.03
CA HIS A 49 -2.43 -8.85 -3.23
C HIS A 49 -3.00 -8.66 -1.82
N PHE A 50 -2.65 -7.56 -1.15
CA PHE A 50 -3.19 -7.20 0.15
C PHE A 50 -4.72 -7.04 0.11
N THR A 51 -5.25 -6.38 -0.91
CA THR A 51 -6.70 -6.21 -1.12
C THR A 51 -7.39 -7.56 -1.30
N LEU A 52 -6.83 -8.46 -2.12
CA LEU A 52 -7.36 -9.80 -2.34
C LEU A 52 -7.37 -10.64 -1.05
N GLN A 53 -6.32 -10.57 -0.24
CA GLN A 53 -6.28 -11.25 1.06
C GLN A 53 -7.36 -10.73 2.02
N ARG A 54 -7.61 -9.42 2.06
CA ARG A 54 -8.69 -8.82 2.86
C ARG A 54 -10.07 -9.25 2.39
N LEU A 55 -10.22 -9.52 1.09
CA LEU A 55 -11.41 -10.10 0.49
C LEU A 55 -11.48 -11.64 0.65
N ARG A 56 -10.62 -12.22 1.51
CA ARG A 56 -10.56 -13.64 1.86
C ARG A 56 -10.28 -14.57 0.66
N VAL A 57 -9.57 -14.07 -0.34
CA VAL A 57 -9.06 -14.89 -1.43
C VAL A 57 -8.00 -15.84 -0.88
N SER A 58 -8.02 -17.09 -1.35
CA SER A 58 -7.02 -18.09 -0.92
C SER A 58 -5.62 -17.66 -1.41
N PRO A 59 -4.55 -17.96 -0.65
CA PRO A 59 -3.18 -17.66 -1.10
C PRO A 59 -2.80 -18.32 -2.42
N SER A 60 -3.38 -19.49 -2.73
CA SER A 60 -3.15 -20.20 -4.00
C SER A 60 -3.69 -19.40 -5.20
N ASP A 61 -4.85 -18.77 -5.03
CA ASP A 61 -5.54 -18.09 -6.12
C ASP A 61 -5.11 -16.61 -6.24
N ALA A 62 -4.53 -16.06 -5.15
CA ALA A 62 -4.18 -14.64 -5.09
C ALA A 62 -3.17 -14.24 -6.17
N ASN A 63 -2.16 -15.04 -6.45
CA ASN A 63 -1.14 -14.74 -7.47
C ASN A 63 -1.74 -14.72 -8.88
N ASP A 64 -2.59 -15.67 -9.21
CA ASP A 64 -3.27 -15.73 -10.50
C ASP A 64 -4.23 -14.55 -10.67
N LEU A 65 -4.94 -14.21 -9.59
CA LEU A 65 -5.82 -13.04 -9.57
C LEU A 65 -5.06 -11.71 -9.68
N VAL A 66 -3.88 -11.58 -9.08
CA VAL A 66 -3.01 -10.39 -9.31
C VAL A 66 -2.71 -10.24 -10.80
N GLN A 67 -2.36 -11.33 -11.49
CA GLN A 67 -2.12 -11.31 -12.94
C GLN A 67 -3.39 -10.94 -13.72
N GLU A 68 -4.56 -11.53 -13.38
CA GLU A 68 -5.84 -11.16 -14.00
C GLU A 68 -6.18 -9.68 -13.80
N VAL A 69 -5.92 -9.13 -12.61
CA VAL A 69 -6.10 -7.70 -12.32
C VAL A 69 -5.16 -6.86 -13.17
N MET A 70 -3.88 -7.22 -13.28
CA MET A 70 -2.92 -6.50 -14.11
C MET A 70 -3.32 -6.52 -15.60
N ILE A 71 -3.76 -7.66 -16.12
CA ILE A 71 -4.29 -7.76 -17.50
C ILE A 71 -5.54 -6.89 -17.68
N THR A 72 -6.42 -6.87 -16.68
CA THR A 72 -7.63 -6.01 -16.72
C THR A 72 -7.23 -4.53 -16.65
N LEU A 73 -6.25 -4.19 -15.85
CA LEU A 73 -5.68 -2.86 -15.76
C LEU A 73 -5.13 -2.39 -17.11
N MET A 74 -4.34 -3.22 -17.79
CA MET A 74 -3.84 -2.93 -19.14
C MET A 74 -4.95 -2.54 -20.12
N LYS A 75 -6.07 -3.25 -20.08
CA LYS A 75 -7.22 -3.02 -20.96
C LYS A 75 -8.00 -1.75 -20.60
N LYS A 76 -8.06 -1.39 -19.30
CA LYS A 76 -8.93 -0.34 -18.75
C LYS A 76 -8.20 0.95 -18.40
N LEU A 77 -6.86 1.00 -18.36
CA LEU A 77 -6.09 2.17 -17.93
C LEU A 77 -6.45 3.44 -18.71
N LYS A 78 -6.72 3.30 -20.01
CA LYS A 78 -7.21 4.41 -20.86
C LYS A 78 -8.51 5.06 -20.40
N ASN A 79 -9.28 4.38 -19.55
CA ASN A 79 -10.54 4.87 -19.00
C ASN A 79 -10.35 5.53 -17.61
N TYR A 80 -9.13 5.50 -17.06
CA TYR A 80 -8.83 6.21 -15.83
C TYR A 80 -8.80 7.71 -16.08
N ASP A 81 -9.48 8.45 -15.20
CA ASP A 81 -9.55 9.92 -15.23
C ASP A 81 -9.15 10.45 -13.85
N SER A 82 -8.00 11.08 -13.77
CA SER A 82 -7.46 11.64 -12.52
C SER A 82 -8.34 12.74 -11.90
N ASN A 83 -9.21 13.37 -12.70
CA ASN A 83 -10.18 14.35 -12.20
C ASN A 83 -11.34 13.71 -11.42
N LYS A 84 -11.59 12.42 -11.63
CA LYS A 84 -12.68 11.67 -10.97
C LYS A 84 -12.25 10.97 -9.68
N GLY A 85 -10.96 10.86 -9.42
CA GLY A 85 -10.47 10.23 -8.22
C GLY A 85 -9.04 9.73 -8.32
N ARG A 86 -8.51 9.28 -7.18
CA ARG A 86 -7.14 8.79 -7.09
C ARG A 86 -6.96 7.45 -7.78
N PHE A 87 -5.80 7.22 -8.37
CA PHE A 87 -5.51 5.98 -9.08
C PHE A 87 -5.69 4.73 -8.21
N ARG A 88 -5.28 4.78 -6.93
CA ARG A 88 -5.43 3.65 -6.00
C ARG A 88 -6.89 3.25 -5.77
N SER A 89 -7.81 4.24 -5.68
CA SER A 89 -9.25 3.98 -5.54
C SER A 89 -9.81 3.32 -6.79
N TRP A 90 -9.42 3.83 -7.95
CA TRP A 90 -9.78 3.24 -9.22
C TRP A 90 -9.20 1.83 -9.41
N LEU A 91 -7.92 1.60 -9.02
CA LEU A 91 -7.28 0.28 -9.05
C LEU A 91 -7.99 -0.71 -8.12
N ALA A 92 -8.39 -0.29 -6.93
CA ALA A 92 -9.14 -1.14 -6.01
C ALA A 92 -10.51 -1.53 -6.57
N MET A 93 -11.21 -0.61 -7.26
CA MET A 93 -12.44 -0.93 -8.00
C MET A 93 -12.18 -1.94 -9.13
N VAL A 94 -11.09 -1.78 -9.89
CA VAL A 94 -10.68 -2.74 -10.93
C VAL A 94 -10.41 -4.11 -10.33
N THR A 95 -9.67 -4.17 -9.22
CA THR A 95 -9.36 -5.41 -8.50
C THR A 95 -10.64 -6.12 -8.08
N ARG A 96 -11.54 -5.40 -7.45
CA ARG A 96 -12.83 -5.92 -6.99
C ARG A 96 -13.69 -6.41 -8.14
N SER A 97 -13.83 -5.62 -9.20
CA SER A 97 -14.58 -6.02 -10.41
C SER A 97 -14.02 -7.29 -11.05
N THR A 98 -12.70 -7.42 -11.13
CA THR A 98 -12.03 -8.61 -11.65
C THR A 98 -12.32 -9.82 -10.78
N LEU A 99 -12.21 -9.70 -9.45
CA LEU A 99 -12.53 -10.76 -8.50
C LEU A 99 -14.00 -11.21 -8.62
N GLN A 100 -14.92 -10.25 -8.73
CA GLN A 100 -16.35 -10.55 -8.91
C GLN A 100 -16.60 -11.35 -10.20
N MET A 101 -15.95 -10.98 -11.30
CA MET A 101 -16.04 -11.71 -12.57
C MET A 101 -15.44 -13.11 -12.46
N HIS A 102 -14.30 -13.25 -11.75
CA HIS A 102 -13.68 -14.55 -11.49
C HIS A 102 -14.65 -15.48 -10.75
N TYR A 103 -15.25 -15.03 -9.66
CA TYR A 103 -16.20 -15.85 -8.90
C TYR A 103 -17.46 -16.19 -9.70
N ARG A 104 -18.00 -15.28 -10.50
CA ARG A 104 -19.12 -15.58 -11.39
C ARG A 104 -18.77 -16.67 -12.42
N LYS A 105 -17.56 -16.63 -12.95
CA LYS A 105 -17.05 -17.66 -13.88
C LYS A 105 -16.93 -19.01 -13.18
N MET A 106 -16.38 -19.04 -11.98
CA MET A 106 -16.24 -20.27 -11.19
C MET A 106 -17.60 -20.87 -10.84
N GLN A 107 -18.58 -20.03 -10.45
CA GLN A 107 -19.96 -20.51 -10.21
C GLN A 107 -20.62 -21.13 -11.43
N SER A 108 -20.33 -20.62 -12.63
CA SER A 108 -20.89 -21.17 -13.87
C SER A 108 -20.29 -22.52 -14.24
N ILE A 109 -19.04 -22.80 -13.79
CA ILE A 109 -18.31 -24.06 -14.06
C ILE A 109 -18.65 -25.12 -13.00
N GLU A 110 -18.64 -24.72 -11.72
CA GLU A 110 -18.97 -25.58 -10.61
C GLU A 110 -20.41 -25.34 -10.17
N LYS A 111 -21.34 -26.24 -10.46
CA LYS A 111 -22.73 -26.20 -10.00
C LYS A 111 -22.89 -26.25 -8.47
N LYS A 112 -21.85 -26.02 -7.68
CA LYS A 112 -21.82 -26.01 -6.22
C LYS A 112 -21.94 -24.59 -5.65
N HIS A 113 -23.15 -24.25 -5.26
CA HIS A 113 -23.72 -22.91 -5.08
C HIS A 113 -23.38 -22.16 -3.80
N ASP A 114 -22.83 -22.75 -2.74
CA ASP A 114 -22.85 -22.11 -1.42
C ASP A 114 -21.60 -21.38 -0.99
N ARG A 115 -20.42 -21.73 -1.49
CA ARG A 115 -19.15 -21.10 -1.07
C ARG A 115 -18.96 -19.66 -1.52
N PHE A 116 -19.64 -19.24 -2.56
CA PHE A 116 -19.39 -17.95 -3.21
C PHE A 116 -20.48 -16.88 -2.90
N LYS A 117 -21.60 -17.28 -2.31
CA LYS A 117 -22.68 -16.33 -1.96
C LYS A 117 -22.22 -15.28 -0.96
N ASP A 118 -21.49 -15.71 0.08
CA ASP A 118 -20.99 -14.81 1.13
C ASP A 118 -19.97 -13.78 0.58
N HIS A 119 -19.23 -14.17 -0.47
CA HIS A 119 -18.30 -13.26 -1.13
C HIS A 119 -19.01 -12.25 -2.03
N LEU A 120 -20.13 -12.61 -2.66
CA LEU A 120 -20.90 -11.71 -3.52
C LEU A 120 -21.62 -10.62 -2.70
N VAL A 121 -22.09 -10.94 -1.49
CA VAL A 121 -22.74 -9.98 -0.59
C VAL A 121 -21.78 -8.83 -0.20
N LEU A 122 -20.47 -9.10 -0.08
CA LEU A 122 -19.45 -8.08 0.19
C LEU A 122 -19.29 -7.06 -0.97
N PHE A 123 -19.91 -7.32 -2.12
CA PHE A 123 -19.79 -6.48 -3.31
C PHE A 123 -21.02 -5.58 -3.57
N GLU A 124 -22.07 -5.71 -2.75
CA GLU A 124 -23.33 -4.93 -2.90
C GLU A 124 -23.36 -3.62 -2.10
N GLU A 125 -22.26 -3.29 -1.39
CA GLU A 125 -22.16 -2.04 -0.63
C GLU A 125 -22.11 -0.81 -1.55
N GLN A 126 -22.76 0.26 -1.12
CA GLN A 126 -22.84 1.54 -1.86
C GLN A 126 -21.45 2.15 -2.04
N ASP A 127 -21.22 2.86 -3.14
CA ASP A 127 -19.92 3.40 -3.57
C ASP A 127 -19.20 4.21 -2.48
N GLU A 128 -19.93 4.95 -1.65
CA GLU A 128 -19.38 5.81 -0.59
C GLU A 128 -18.77 5.00 0.60
N VAL A 129 -19.43 3.89 0.97
CA VAL A 129 -18.92 2.94 1.98
C VAL A 129 -17.69 2.21 1.44
N LEU A 130 -17.69 1.94 0.14
CA LEU A 130 -16.62 1.31 -0.57
C LEU A 130 -15.34 2.14 -0.56
N ASP A 131 -15.42 3.42 -0.86
CA ASP A 131 -14.26 4.32 -0.83
C ASP A 131 -13.63 4.39 0.56
N GLN A 132 -14.44 4.42 1.62
CA GLN A 132 -13.92 4.38 3.00
C GLN A 132 -13.22 3.06 3.32
N ILE A 133 -13.73 1.93 2.82
CA ILE A 133 -13.08 0.62 3.00
C ILE A 133 -11.74 0.60 2.25
N ILE A 134 -11.70 1.11 1.02
CA ILE A 134 -10.48 1.18 0.21
C ILE A 134 -9.42 2.08 0.88
N GLU A 135 -9.81 3.25 1.39
CA GLU A 135 -8.89 4.14 2.11
C GLU A 135 -8.31 3.44 3.34
N LYS A 136 -9.13 2.78 4.15
CA LYS A 136 -8.66 2.01 5.31
C LYS A 136 -7.73 0.85 4.90
N GLN A 137 -8.00 0.19 3.80
CA GLN A 137 -7.13 -0.87 3.28
C GLN A 137 -5.79 -0.31 2.80
N TRP A 138 -5.81 0.87 2.17
CA TRP A 138 -4.60 1.56 1.74
C TRP A 138 -3.76 2.00 2.95
N GLU A 139 -4.37 2.65 3.93
CA GLU A 139 -3.69 3.05 5.17
C GLU A 139 -3.06 1.85 5.88
N ALA A 140 -3.78 0.73 5.97
CA ALA A 140 -3.27 -0.50 6.56
C ALA A 140 -2.09 -1.05 5.75
N TYR A 141 -2.20 -1.11 4.42
CA TYR A 141 -1.13 -1.55 3.53
C TYR A 141 0.14 -0.70 3.69
N ILE A 142 0.00 0.63 3.65
CA ILE A 142 1.13 1.55 3.83
C ILE A 142 1.77 1.37 5.21
N SER A 143 0.95 1.22 6.26
CA SER A 143 1.45 1.03 7.63
C SER A 143 2.22 -0.28 7.77
N ASP A 144 1.74 -1.38 7.19
CA ASP A 144 2.40 -2.69 7.19
C ASP A 144 3.74 -2.63 6.41
N GLN A 145 3.76 -1.99 5.24
CA GLN A 145 4.97 -1.82 4.44
C GLN A 145 6.00 -0.93 5.15
N ALA A 146 5.56 0.18 5.73
CA ALA A 146 6.43 1.08 6.48
C ALA A 146 7.05 0.37 7.69
N LEU A 147 6.25 -0.39 8.44
CA LEU A 147 6.75 -1.17 9.58
C LEU A 147 7.77 -2.21 9.13
N ALA A 148 7.52 -2.92 8.03
CA ALA A 148 8.46 -3.89 7.47
C ALA A 148 9.81 -3.24 7.05
N ARG A 149 9.79 -2.01 6.51
CA ARG A 149 11.01 -1.24 6.20
C ARG A 149 11.73 -0.82 7.47
N VAL A 150 11.00 -0.30 8.45
CA VAL A 150 11.57 0.11 9.76
C VAL A 150 12.21 -1.07 10.49
N GLU A 151 11.61 -2.26 10.44
CA GLU A 151 12.18 -3.48 11.06
C GLU A 151 13.51 -3.94 10.43
N LYS A 152 13.77 -3.58 9.18
CA LYS A 152 15.07 -3.83 8.54
C LYS A 152 16.16 -2.89 9.06
N THR A 153 15.81 -1.67 9.44
CA THR A 153 16.75 -0.61 9.87
C THR A 153 16.89 -0.51 11.38
N ILE A 154 15.79 -0.68 12.11
CA ILE A 154 15.76 -0.65 13.58
C ILE A 154 15.56 -2.07 14.09
N ARG A 155 16.57 -2.60 14.77
CA ARG A 155 16.55 -3.96 15.33
C ARG A 155 16.59 -3.94 16.86
N GLY A 156 16.25 -5.09 17.48
CA GLY A 156 16.38 -5.31 18.90
C GLY A 156 15.25 -4.68 19.72
N ARG A 157 15.59 -4.28 20.97
CA ARG A 157 14.62 -3.86 21.99
C ARG A 157 13.68 -2.72 21.57
N ALA A 158 14.11 -1.84 20.67
CA ALA A 158 13.26 -0.73 20.22
C ALA A 158 12.03 -1.21 19.47
N ILE A 159 12.17 -2.18 18.56
CA ILE A 159 11.05 -2.78 17.84
C ILE A 159 10.16 -3.59 18.79
N GLU A 160 10.76 -4.35 19.71
CA GLU A 160 10.03 -5.13 20.70
C GLU A 160 9.15 -4.24 21.58
N VAL A 161 9.72 -3.15 22.12
CA VAL A 161 8.98 -2.13 22.88
C VAL A 161 7.84 -1.55 22.06
N PHE A 162 8.10 -1.23 20.80
CA PHE A 162 7.07 -0.66 19.91
C PHE A 162 5.93 -1.66 19.69
N LYS A 163 6.24 -2.91 19.36
CA LYS A 163 5.23 -3.98 19.18
C LYS A 163 4.38 -4.19 20.43
N LEU A 164 5.00 -4.25 21.60
CA LEU A 164 4.28 -4.36 22.86
C LEU A 164 3.39 -3.13 23.12
N SER A 165 3.83 -1.93 22.71
CA SER A 165 2.99 -0.73 22.85
C SER A 165 1.75 -0.75 21.96
N LEU A 166 1.77 -1.47 20.83
CA LEU A 166 0.61 -1.64 19.96
C LEU A 166 -0.45 -2.59 20.56
N THR A 167 -0.06 -3.46 21.51
CA THR A 167 -1.03 -4.33 22.21
C THR A 167 -1.78 -3.60 23.36
N GLY A 168 -1.52 -2.30 23.55
CA GLY A 168 -2.19 -1.49 24.57
C GLY A 168 -1.49 -1.47 25.94
N LEU A 169 -0.34 -2.14 26.09
CA LEU A 169 0.43 -2.14 27.32
C LEU A 169 0.97 -0.73 27.65
N LYS A 170 0.90 -0.37 28.94
CA LYS A 170 1.45 0.90 29.45
C LYS A 170 2.98 0.85 29.51
N ALA A 171 3.62 2.02 29.49
CA ALA A 171 5.07 2.11 29.50
C ALA A 171 5.71 1.39 30.71
N LYS A 172 5.07 1.46 31.88
CA LYS A 172 5.52 0.76 33.09
C LYS A 172 5.49 -0.75 32.94
N GLU A 173 4.39 -1.30 32.40
CA GLU A 173 4.22 -2.74 32.18
C GLU A 173 5.27 -3.29 31.20
N ILE A 174 5.54 -2.52 30.13
CA ILE A 174 6.59 -2.86 29.15
C ILE A 174 7.98 -2.78 29.80
N ALA A 175 8.23 -1.76 30.64
CA ALA A 175 9.48 -1.60 31.36
C ALA A 175 9.73 -2.78 32.30
N ASP A 176 8.75 -3.16 33.10
CA ASP A 176 8.82 -4.30 34.00
C ASP A 176 9.03 -5.63 33.24
N GLN A 177 8.31 -5.85 32.15
CA GLN A 177 8.41 -7.06 31.32
C GLN A 177 9.80 -7.22 30.66
N LEU A 178 10.40 -6.13 30.22
CA LEU A 178 11.66 -6.15 29.47
C LEU A 178 12.89 -5.81 30.32
N GLY A 179 12.71 -5.55 31.61
CA GLY A 179 13.80 -5.13 32.51
C GLY A 179 14.42 -3.79 32.09
N LEU A 180 13.58 -2.83 31.72
CA LEU A 180 13.98 -1.50 31.26
C LEU A 180 13.52 -0.41 32.24
N GLN A 181 14.09 0.78 32.08
CA GLN A 181 13.52 1.98 32.70
C GLN A 181 12.38 2.53 31.82
N GLU A 182 11.34 3.10 32.43
CA GLU A 182 10.22 3.69 31.67
C GLU A 182 10.69 4.77 30.68
N SER A 183 11.68 5.58 31.06
CA SER A 183 12.31 6.57 30.18
C SER A 183 12.88 5.96 28.90
N SER A 184 13.46 4.76 29.00
CA SER A 184 13.98 4.01 27.86
C SER A 184 12.84 3.54 26.95
N VAL A 185 11.71 3.10 27.52
CA VAL A 185 10.53 2.71 26.77
C VAL A 185 10.00 3.89 25.94
N TYR A 186 9.87 5.08 26.53
CA TYR A 186 9.46 6.29 25.82
C TYR A 186 10.42 6.65 24.69
N ASN A 187 11.74 6.58 24.94
CA ASN A 187 12.75 6.90 23.93
C ASN A 187 12.72 5.92 22.76
N PHE A 188 12.59 4.60 23.03
CA PHE A 188 12.46 3.58 21.98
C PHE A 188 11.20 3.78 21.15
N ARG A 189 10.03 4.01 21.78
CA ARG A 189 8.78 4.31 21.08
C ARG A 189 8.93 5.52 20.16
N LYS A 190 9.44 6.64 20.69
CA LYS A 190 9.63 7.88 19.93
C LYS A 190 10.57 7.68 18.75
N ARG A 191 11.64 6.91 18.92
CA ARG A 191 12.58 6.57 17.83
C ARG A 191 11.89 5.81 16.70
N VAL A 192 11.16 4.73 17.04
CA VAL A 192 10.47 3.90 16.05
C VAL A 192 9.34 4.69 15.38
N GLN A 193 8.53 5.44 16.13
CA GLN A 193 7.48 6.29 15.58
C GLN A 193 8.01 7.31 14.58
N ARG A 194 9.16 7.96 14.88
CA ARG A 194 9.78 8.92 13.94
C ARG A 194 10.21 8.23 12.64
N SER A 195 10.87 7.09 12.73
CA SER A 195 11.24 6.32 11.54
C SER A 195 10.02 5.85 10.76
N LEU A 196 8.98 5.38 11.44
CA LEU A 196 7.74 4.94 10.80
C LEU A 196 7.06 6.09 10.04
N MET A 197 7.01 7.30 10.63
CA MET A 197 6.45 8.47 9.94
C MET A 197 7.24 8.85 8.68
N LEU A 198 8.56 8.71 8.71
CA LEU A 198 9.40 8.99 7.53
C LEU A 198 9.16 7.95 6.43
N GLU A 199 9.10 6.66 6.80
CA GLU A 199 8.82 5.59 5.84
C GLU A 199 7.40 5.69 5.26
N ILE A 200 6.40 6.03 6.07
CA ILE A 200 5.03 6.27 5.57
C ILE A 200 5.02 7.39 4.53
N ARG A 201 5.69 8.52 4.81
CA ARG A 201 5.78 9.62 3.85
C ARG A 201 6.46 9.18 2.56
N SER A 202 7.60 8.50 2.67
CA SER A 202 8.32 7.98 1.50
C SER A 202 7.45 7.05 0.66
N LEU A 203 6.72 6.12 1.30
CA LEU A 203 5.82 5.20 0.61
C LEU A 203 4.62 5.91 -0.04
N VAL A 204 4.03 6.89 0.65
CA VAL A 204 2.95 7.69 0.08
C VAL A 204 3.46 8.47 -1.13
N ASP A 205 4.63 9.11 -1.02
CA ASP A 205 5.24 9.81 -2.14
C ASP A 205 5.59 8.85 -3.29
N GLU A 206 6.08 7.64 -2.99
CA GLU A 206 6.39 6.62 -4.01
C GLU A 206 5.14 6.11 -4.75
N LEU A 207 4.01 5.98 -4.07
CA LEU A 207 2.81 5.32 -4.58
C LEU A 207 1.66 6.25 -4.97
N GLU A 208 1.62 7.49 -4.46
CA GLU A 208 0.52 8.42 -4.67
C GLU A 208 0.88 9.66 -5.51
N SER A 209 2.16 9.88 -5.80
CA SER A 209 2.59 11.03 -6.61
C SER A 209 2.22 10.84 -8.11
N TYR A 210 0.92 10.85 -8.38
CA TYR A 210 0.34 10.81 -9.73
C TYR A 210 -0.65 11.96 -9.92
#